data_8293da5837335644238d42ccd6aba49b
#
_entry.id   8293da5837335644238d42ccd6aba49b
#
_cell.length_a   1.000
_cell.length_b   1.000
_cell.length_c   1.000
_cell.angle_alpha   90.00
_cell.angle_beta   90.00
_cell.angle_gamma   90.00
#
_symmetry.space_group_name_H-M   'P 1'
#
loop_
_entity.id
_entity.type
_entity.pdbx_description
1 polymer ?
#
loop_
_entity_poly.entity_id
_entity_poly.type
_entity_poly.pdbx_seq_one_letter_code
_entity_poly.pdbx_strand_id
1 'polypeptide(L)'
;MDDAITAREPGRTADAAGLAFRTAAEADVPALVALIESAYRGDASRAGWTTEADLLEGQRTDPEGVASVVRDPASRMVVAERAGELVACCQLENRAGHAYFGMFAVRPALQGAGVGKHVLTEAERIARESWGAEAMHMTVITQRADLIAWYERRGYTRTGELSAFPYGDERFGIPQRPDLAFELLVKPLG
;
A
#
# COMPACT_ATOMS: atom_id res chain seq x y z
N MET A 1 -30.94 25.99 -25.30
CA MET A 1 -30.14 26.38 -24.14
C MET A 1 -29.86 25.11 -23.36
N ASP A 2 -28.77 24.47 -23.70
CA ASP A 2 -28.32 23.23 -23.06
C ASP A 2 -27.32 23.59 -21.96
N ASP A 3 -27.75 23.47 -20.71
CA ASP A 3 -26.86 23.48 -19.56
C ASP A 3 -26.26 22.08 -19.40
N ALA A 4 -25.09 21.88 -20.00
CA ALA A 4 -24.28 20.72 -19.73
C ALA A 4 -23.70 20.87 -18.32
N ILE A 5 -24.33 20.20 -17.36
CA ILE A 5 -23.74 19.96 -16.01
C ILE A 5 -22.55 19.06 -16.19
N THR A 6 -21.38 19.68 -16.27
CA THR A 6 -20.10 18.97 -16.22
C THR A 6 -19.96 18.37 -14.83
N ALA A 7 -20.15 17.05 -14.74
CA ALA A 7 -19.86 16.29 -13.53
C ALA A 7 -18.38 16.48 -13.19
N ARG A 8 -18.10 17.19 -12.11
CA ARG A 8 -16.78 17.36 -11.54
C ARG A 8 -16.31 15.99 -11.05
N GLU A 9 -15.33 15.41 -11.73
CA GLU A 9 -14.63 14.20 -11.25
C GLU A 9 -14.08 14.46 -9.84
N PRO A 10 -14.19 13.48 -8.91
CA PRO A 10 -13.67 13.66 -7.55
C PRO A 10 -12.15 13.78 -7.58
N GLY A 11 -11.70 15.00 -7.34
CA GLY A 11 -10.41 15.45 -6.84
C GLY A 11 -9.15 14.68 -7.19
N ARG A 12 -8.54 14.95 -8.35
CA ARG A 12 -7.10 14.77 -8.56
C ARG A 12 -6.37 15.85 -7.75
N THR A 13 -5.77 15.47 -6.62
CA THR A 13 -4.86 16.36 -5.89
C THR A 13 -3.43 16.06 -6.35
N ALA A 14 -2.78 17.01 -6.99
CA ALA A 14 -1.34 16.90 -7.27
C ALA A 14 -0.55 17.45 -6.09
N ASP A 15 0.48 16.72 -5.64
CA ASP A 15 1.38 17.18 -4.62
C ASP A 15 2.60 17.95 -5.20
N ALA A 16 3.45 18.51 -4.29
CA ALA A 16 4.66 19.23 -4.67
C ALA A 16 5.71 18.38 -5.41
N ALA A 17 5.57 17.06 -5.37
CA ALA A 17 6.45 16.10 -6.07
C ALA A 17 5.93 15.72 -7.47
N GLY A 18 4.84 16.34 -7.93
CA GLY A 18 4.20 16.05 -9.22
C GLY A 18 3.46 14.71 -9.22
N LEU A 19 3.08 14.19 -8.05
CA LEU A 19 2.23 13.01 -7.91
C LEU A 19 0.76 13.42 -7.88
N ALA A 20 -0.05 12.74 -8.68
CA ALA A 20 -1.50 12.85 -8.63
C ALA A 20 -2.08 11.60 -7.95
N PHE A 21 -2.95 11.79 -6.98
CA PHE A 21 -3.59 10.70 -6.24
C PHE A 21 -5.05 10.57 -6.63
N ARG A 22 -5.52 9.33 -6.72
CA ARG A 22 -6.93 8.98 -6.92
C ARG A 22 -7.25 7.61 -6.35
N THR A 23 -8.52 7.31 -6.21
CA THR A 23 -8.98 5.95 -5.94
C THR A 23 -8.93 5.13 -7.23
N ALA A 24 -8.48 3.88 -7.13
CA ALA A 24 -8.46 2.94 -8.24
C ALA A 24 -9.89 2.52 -8.65
N ALA A 25 -10.04 2.24 -9.93
CA ALA A 25 -11.22 1.59 -10.52
C ALA A 25 -10.87 0.16 -10.96
N GLU A 26 -11.87 -0.65 -11.30
CA GLU A 26 -11.63 -2.04 -11.76
C GLU A 26 -10.71 -2.12 -13.00
N ALA A 27 -10.76 -1.12 -13.86
CA ALA A 27 -9.87 -1.04 -15.02
C ALA A 27 -8.37 -0.94 -14.65
N ASP A 28 -8.05 -0.53 -13.42
CA ASP A 28 -6.67 -0.44 -12.93
C ASP A 28 -6.11 -1.78 -12.44
N VAL A 29 -6.95 -2.79 -12.23
CA VAL A 29 -6.55 -4.07 -11.63
C VAL A 29 -5.35 -4.71 -12.30
N PRO A 30 -5.26 -4.83 -13.64
CA PRO A 30 -4.09 -5.44 -14.27
C PRO A 30 -2.79 -4.66 -13.98
N ALA A 31 -2.83 -3.34 -14.04
CA ALA A 31 -1.66 -2.50 -13.76
C ALA A 31 -1.26 -2.53 -12.28
N LEU A 32 -2.23 -2.61 -11.37
CA LEU A 32 -2.00 -2.77 -9.94
C LEU A 32 -1.35 -4.11 -9.61
N VAL A 33 -1.83 -5.20 -10.17
CA VAL A 33 -1.22 -6.53 -9.99
C VAL A 33 0.24 -6.49 -10.44
N ALA A 34 0.50 -5.97 -11.64
CA ALA A 34 1.86 -5.87 -12.17
C ALA A 34 2.78 -5.02 -11.28
N LEU A 35 2.29 -3.89 -10.78
CA LEU A 35 3.05 -3.02 -9.87
C LEU A 35 3.36 -3.72 -8.56
N ILE A 36 2.37 -4.33 -7.91
CA ILE A 36 2.53 -5.01 -6.61
C ILE A 36 3.50 -6.17 -6.76
N GLU A 37 3.33 -7.02 -7.78
CA GLU A 37 4.26 -8.13 -8.03
C GLU A 37 5.69 -7.63 -8.25
N SER A 38 5.89 -6.58 -9.05
CA SER A 38 7.23 -6.02 -9.32
C SER A 38 7.92 -5.46 -8.09
N ALA A 39 7.16 -4.95 -7.13
CA ALA A 39 7.70 -4.35 -5.91
C ALA A 39 8.02 -5.38 -4.81
N TYR A 40 7.35 -6.52 -4.81
CA TYR A 40 7.46 -7.51 -3.73
C TYR A 40 8.18 -8.79 -4.14
N ARG A 41 8.15 -9.21 -5.41
CA ARG A 41 8.59 -10.53 -5.85
C ARG A 41 9.60 -10.47 -6.98
N GLY A 42 10.43 -11.50 -7.03
CA GLY A 42 11.36 -11.74 -8.11
C GLY A 42 12.46 -10.69 -8.28
N ASP A 43 13.20 -10.80 -9.37
CA ASP A 43 14.38 -9.96 -9.63
C ASP A 43 14.02 -8.49 -9.84
N ALA A 44 12.83 -8.19 -10.37
CA ALA A 44 12.38 -6.82 -10.55
C ALA A 44 12.32 -6.06 -9.23
N SER A 45 11.89 -6.70 -8.14
CA SER A 45 11.82 -6.10 -6.81
C SER A 45 13.19 -5.77 -6.22
N ARG A 46 14.25 -6.48 -6.63
CA ARG A 46 15.63 -6.26 -6.17
C ARG A 46 16.25 -4.98 -6.70
N ALA A 47 15.65 -4.35 -7.72
CA ALA A 47 16.06 -3.04 -8.19
C ALA A 47 15.72 -1.90 -7.22
N GLY A 48 14.79 -2.13 -6.28
CA GLY A 48 14.46 -1.20 -5.21
C GLY A 48 15.35 -1.39 -3.97
N TRP A 49 15.23 -0.48 -3.00
CA TRP A 49 15.96 -0.57 -1.73
C TRP A 49 15.35 -1.58 -0.75
N THR A 50 14.11 -2.01 -0.96
CA THR A 50 13.40 -2.97 -0.12
C THR A 50 12.70 -4.01 -0.98
N THR A 51 12.73 -5.27 -0.54
CA THR A 51 12.10 -6.40 -1.23
C THR A 51 11.78 -7.51 -0.23
N GLU A 52 10.84 -8.37 -0.59
CA GLU A 52 10.58 -9.65 0.10
C GLU A 52 11.15 -10.86 -0.65
N ALA A 53 11.84 -10.65 -1.76
CA ALA A 53 12.27 -11.73 -2.66
C ALA A 53 13.17 -12.79 -2.01
N ASP A 54 13.89 -12.45 -0.93
CA ASP A 54 14.70 -13.40 -0.16
C ASP A 54 13.89 -14.15 0.91
N LEU A 55 12.71 -13.69 1.24
CA LEU A 55 11.85 -14.27 2.28
C LEU A 55 10.71 -15.11 1.68
N LEU A 56 10.21 -14.69 0.52
CA LEU A 56 9.04 -15.25 -0.14
C LEU A 56 9.26 -15.36 -1.64
N GLU A 57 8.93 -16.52 -2.19
CA GLU A 57 8.79 -16.77 -3.63
C GLU A 57 7.31 -16.85 -4.00
N GLY A 58 7.03 -17.12 -5.28
CA GLY A 58 5.65 -17.19 -5.78
C GLY A 58 4.99 -15.83 -5.90
N GLN A 59 3.67 -15.82 -5.87
CA GLN A 59 2.90 -14.58 -6.03
C GLN A 59 2.78 -13.78 -4.73
N ARG A 60 2.60 -12.46 -4.83
CA ARG A 60 2.20 -11.58 -3.73
C ARG A 60 0.69 -11.38 -3.72
N THR A 61 0.10 -11.26 -4.89
CA THR A 61 -1.34 -11.03 -5.09
C THR A 61 -1.78 -11.65 -6.43
N ASP A 62 -3.06 -11.54 -6.70
CA ASP A 62 -3.66 -11.94 -7.98
C ASP A 62 -4.76 -10.93 -8.38
N PRO A 63 -5.30 -11.01 -9.62
CA PRO A 63 -6.35 -10.09 -10.05
C PRO A 63 -7.58 -10.07 -9.17
N GLU A 64 -8.03 -11.21 -8.66
CA GLU A 64 -9.21 -11.26 -7.78
C GLU A 64 -8.94 -10.66 -6.41
N GLY A 65 -7.75 -10.87 -5.84
CA GLY A 65 -7.32 -10.26 -4.59
C GLY A 65 -7.32 -8.73 -4.66
N VAL A 66 -6.80 -8.16 -5.75
CA VAL A 66 -6.83 -6.71 -5.97
C VAL A 66 -8.23 -6.21 -6.25
N ALA A 67 -9.00 -6.90 -7.11
CA ALA A 67 -10.36 -6.53 -7.45
C ALA A 67 -11.28 -6.53 -6.22
N SER A 68 -11.12 -7.49 -5.31
CA SER A 68 -11.91 -7.55 -4.08
C SER A 68 -11.69 -6.31 -3.20
N VAL A 69 -10.46 -5.80 -3.10
CA VAL A 69 -10.15 -4.55 -2.39
C VAL A 69 -10.78 -3.35 -3.07
N VAL A 70 -10.72 -3.29 -4.41
CA VAL A 70 -11.31 -2.19 -5.20
C VAL A 70 -12.83 -2.12 -5.04
N ARG A 71 -13.49 -3.29 -4.92
CA ARG A 71 -14.96 -3.38 -4.76
C ARG A 71 -15.45 -3.22 -3.33
N ASP A 72 -14.58 -3.42 -2.35
CA ASP A 72 -14.96 -3.37 -0.94
C ASP A 72 -15.29 -1.93 -0.51
N PRO A 73 -16.52 -1.64 -0.05
CA PRO A 73 -16.92 -0.30 0.37
C PRO A 73 -16.19 0.20 1.62
N ALA A 74 -15.61 -0.70 2.44
CA ALA A 74 -14.79 -0.33 3.59
C ALA A 74 -13.33 -0.07 3.22
N SER A 75 -12.94 -0.36 1.97
CA SER A 75 -11.57 -0.22 1.49
C SER A 75 -11.45 0.85 0.41
N ARG A 76 -10.22 1.38 0.25
CA ARG A 76 -9.79 2.17 -0.91
C ARG A 76 -8.45 1.66 -1.39
N MET A 77 -8.35 1.35 -2.66
CA MET A 77 -7.07 1.23 -3.32
C MET A 77 -6.68 2.61 -3.83
N VAL A 78 -5.73 3.24 -3.17
CA VAL A 78 -5.19 4.56 -3.56
C VAL A 78 -4.06 4.35 -4.56
N VAL A 79 -4.12 5.05 -5.69
CA VAL A 79 -3.06 5.05 -6.69
C VAL A 79 -2.40 6.41 -6.79
N ALA A 80 -1.08 6.39 -6.98
CA ALA A 80 -0.28 7.57 -7.29
C ALA A 80 0.19 7.49 -8.74
N GLU A 81 -0.03 8.55 -9.47
CA GLU A 81 0.38 8.69 -10.87
C GLU A 81 1.38 9.83 -11.03
N ARG A 82 2.35 9.64 -11.91
CA ARG A 82 3.26 10.68 -12.37
C ARG A 82 3.23 10.72 -13.90
N ALA A 83 2.95 11.89 -14.46
CA ALA A 83 2.78 12.07 -15.91
C ALA A 83 1.78 11.08 -16.56
N GLY A 84 0.71 10.72 -15.82
CA GLY A 84 -0.30 9.76 -16.28
C GLY A 84 0.05 8.29 -16.14
N GLU A 85 1.24 7.96 -15.62
CA GLU A 85 1.66 6.59 -15.34
C GLU A 85 1.48 6.23 -13.87
N LEU A 86 0.94 5.04 -13.60
CA LEU A 86 0.80 4.49 -12.26
C LEU A 86 2.19 4.12 -11.72
N VAL A 87 2.61 4.78 -10.63
CA VAL A 87 3.94 4.61 -10.05
C VAL A 87 3.94 4.04 -8.63
N ALA A 88 2.82 4.15 -7.92
CA ALA A 88 2.68 3.59 -6.58
C ALA A 88 1.22 3.33 -6.24
N CYS A 89 0.97 2.50 -5.24
CA CYS A 89 -0.35 2.25 -4.68
C CYS A 89 -0.28 1.89 -3.20
N CYS A 90 -1.41 2.00 -2.52
CA CYS A 90 -1.64 1.38 -1.22
C CYS A 90 -3.12 1.05 -1.03
N GLN A 91 -3.39 0.03 -0.21
CA GLN A 91 -4.72 -0.24 0.31
C GLN A 91 -4.92 0.52 1.60
N LEU A 92 -6.08 1.13 1.75
CA LEU A 92 -6.61 1.61 3.01
C LEU A 92 -7.91 0.88 3.33
N GLU A 93 -8.11 0.49 4.58
CA GLU A 93 -9.33 -0.12 5.07
C GLU A 93 -9.80 0.61 6.32
N ASN A 94 -11.07 1.00 6.35
CA ASN A 94 -11.69 1.64 7.50
C ASN A 94 -12.13 0.57 8.51
N ARG A 95 -11.50 0.56 9.67
CA ARG A 95 -11.75 -0.41 10.75
C ARG A 95 -12.14 0.31 12.04
N ALA A 96 -13.40 0.73 12.16
CA ALA A 96 -13.98 1.26 13.39
C ALA A 96 -12.98 1.96 14.36
N GLY A 97 -12.64 3.22 14.10
CA GLY A 97 -11.74 4.03 14.93
C GLY A 97 -10.28 4.07 14.48
N HIS A 98 -9.84 3.14 13.66
CA HIS A 98 -8.53 3.17 13.02
C HIS A 98 -8.60 2.80 11.54
N ALA A 99 -7.58 3.15 10.79
CA ALA A 99 -7.41 2.71 9.42
C ALA A 99 -6.29 1.65 9.35
N TYR A 100 -6.46 0.67 8.48
CA TYR A 100 -5.42 -0.29 8.13
C TYR A 100 -4.76 0.09 6.82
N PHE A 101 -3.44 0.05 6.77
CA PHE A 101 -2.61 0.35 5.61
C PHE A 101 -1.92 -0.93 5.13
N GLY A 102 -2.13 -1.29 3.86
CA GLY A 102 -1.57 -2.50 3.27
C GLY A 102 -1.33 -2.38 1.78
N MET A 103 -0.94 -3.46 1.13
CA MET A 103 -0.64 -3.54 -0.31
C MET A 103 0.16 -2.34 -0.83
N PHE A 104 1.10 -1.85 -0.02
CA PHE A 104 1.91 -0.68 -0.33
C PHE A 104 3.02 -1.06 -1.30
N ALA A 105 2.96 -0.51 -2.50
CA ALA A 105 3.95 -0.76 -3.55
C ALA A 105 4.38 0.56 -4.19
N VAL A 106 5.69 0.70 -4.40
CA VAL A 106 6.30 1.76 -5.20
C VAL A 106 7.09 1.08 -6.30
N ARG A 107 6.96 1.58 -7.54
CA ARG A 107 7.78 1.08 -8.67
C ARG A 107 9.24 1.00 -8.25
N PRO A 108 9.92 -0.17 -8.34
CA PRO A 108 11.26 -0.35 -7.76
C PRO A 108 12.27 0.71 -8.17
N ALA A 109 12.27 1.13 -9.44
CA ALA A 109 13.18 2.17 -9.95
C ALA A 109 12.95 3.56 -9.33
N LEU A 110 11.79 3.79 -8.70
CA LEU A 110 11.42 5.06 -8.06
C LEU A 110 11.49 5.00 -6.53
N GLN A 111 11.83 3.85 -5.96
CA GLN A 111 12.08 3.73 -4.53
C GLN A 111 13.32 4.56 -4.14
N GLY A 112 13.29 5.16 -2.96
CA GLY A 112 14.34 6.08 -2.52
C GLY A 112 14.22 7.52 -3.03
N ALA A 113 13.32 7.80 -3.96
CA ALA A 113 13.07 9.14 -4.51
C ALA A 113 11.94 9.91 -3.78
N GLY A 114 11.50 9.44 -2.62
CA GLY A 114 10.48 10.10 -1.79
C GLY A 114 9.03 9.76 -2.15
N VAL A 115 8.77 9.00 -3.21
CA VAL A 115 7.41 8.61 -3.61
C VAL A 115 6.65 7.92 -2.49
N GLY A 116 7.29 6.96 -1.81
CA GLY A 116 6.67 6.21 -0.70
C GLY A 116 6.25 7.11 0.47
N LYS A 117 7.03 8.12 0.79
CA LYS A 117 6.68 9.09 1.83
C LYS A 117 5.42 9.88 1.47
N HIS A 118 5.29 10.32 0.23
CA HIS A 118 4.10 11.04 -0.24
C HIS A 118 2.85 10.16 -0.24
N VAL A 119 2.98 8.89 -0.67
CA VAL A 119 1.87 7.91 -0.62
C VAL A 119 1.40 7.70 0.83
N LEU A 120 2.32 7.51 1.77
CA LEU A 120 1.98 7.30 3.17
C LEU A 120 1.32 8.55 3.77
N THR A 121 1.83 9.75 3.47
CA THR A 121 1.23 11.02 3.93
C THR A 121 -0.19 11.19 3.39
N GLU A 122 -0.43 10.89 2.12
CA GLU A 122 -1.77 10.96 1.53
C GLU A 122 -2.72 9.92 2.14
N ALA A 123 -2.23 8.71 2.38
CA ALA A 123 -2.98 7.66 3.06
C ALA A 123 -3.43 8.09 4.47
N GLU A 124 -2.53 8.68 5.25
CA GLU A 124 -2.81 9.20 6.59
C GLU A 124 -3.82 10.36 6.53
N ARG A 125 -3.70 11.25 5.54
CA ARG A 125 -4.66 12.33 5.31
C ARG A 125 -6.06 11.79 5.02
N ILE A 126 -6.18 10.82 4.10
CA ILE A 126 -7.46 10.19 3.76
C ILE A 126 -8.08 9.53 5.00
N ALA A 127 -7.31 8.76 5.75
CA ALA A 127 -7.78 8.08 6.95
C ALA A 127 -8.35 9.06 7.98
N ARG A 128 -7.62 10.15 8.25
CA ARG A 128 -8.02 11.17 9.20
C ARG A 128 -9.21 11.99 8.70
N GLU A 129 -9.14 12.53 7.48
CA GLU A 129 -10.13 13.49 6.98
C GLU A 129 -11.40 12.85 6.44
N SER A 130 -11.29 11.68 5.79
CA SER A 130 -12.46 11.00 5.21
C SER A 130 -13.16 10.07 6.18
N TRP A 131 -12.43 9.48 7.14
CA TRP A 131 -12.97 8.46 8.05
C TRP A 131 -12.91 8.83 9.52
N GLY A 132 -12.24 9.93 9.86
CA GLY A 132 -12.04 10.31 11.27
C GLY A 132 -11.22 9.29 12.06
N ALA A 133 -10.35 8.54 11.38
CA ALA A 133 -9.53 7.53 12.02
C ALA A 133 -8.55 8.18 12.99
N GLU A 134 -8.48 7.66 14.20
CA GLU A 134 -7.59 8.16 15.27
C GLU A 134 -6.18 7.61 15.17
N ALA A 135 -6.01 6.47 14.46
CA ALA A 135 -4.72 5.81 14.26
C ALA A 135 -4.64 5.12 12.91
N MET A 136 -3.41 4.95 12.42
CA MET A 136 -3.07 4.08 11.31
C MET A 136 -2.38 2.82 11.85
N HIS A 137 -2.85 1.67 11.43
CA HIS A 137 -2.29 0.36 11.72
C HIS A 137 -1.71 -0.27 10.45
N MET A 138 -0.64 -1.02 10.61
CA MET A 138 -0.08 -1.87 9.56
C MET A 138 0.63 -3.08 10.15
N THR A 139 0.77 -4.13 9.37
CA THR A 139 1.58 -5.29 9.73
C THR A 139 2.76 -5.43 8.80
N VAL A 140 3.94 -5.70 9.34
CA VAL A 140 5.18 -5.84 8.59
C VAL A 140 5.87 -7.14 9.01
N ILE A 141 6.44 -7.87 8.04
CA ILE A 141 7.24 -9.07 8.33
C ILE A 141 8.43 -8.66 9.20
N THR A 142 8.59 -9.35 10.33
CA THR A 142 9.59 -9.00 11.37
C THR A 142 11.04 -8.98 10.87
N GLN A 143 11.35 -9.78 9.84
CA GLN A 143 12.68 -9.84 9.22
C GLN A 143 13.00 -8.64 8.31
N ARG A 144 12.02 -7.78 8.03
CA ARG A 144 12.21 -6.56 7.23
C ARG A 144 12.62 -5.37 8.10
N ALA A 145 13.73 -5.50 8.78
CA ALA A 145 14.21 -4.52 9.76
C ALA A 145 14.39 -3.11 9.17
N ASP A 146 14.88 -3.01 7.93
CA ASP A 146 15.08 -1.72 7.26
C ASP A 146 13.75 -1.03 6.95
N LEU A 147 12.73 -1.80 6.55
CA LEU A 147 11.40 -1.28 6.30
C LEU A 147 10.72 -0.84 7.60
N ILE A 148 10.83 -1.63 8.66
CA ILE A 148 10.32 -1.26 9.99
C ILE A 148 10.97 0.05 10.45
N ALA A 149 12.28 0.19 10.36
CA ALA A 149 13.00 1.41 10.71
C ALA A 149 12.55 2.61 9.84
N TRP A 150 12.19 2.37 8.57
CA TRP A 150 11.64 3.39 7.69
C TRP A 150 10.29 3.92 8.18
N TYR A 151 9.41 3.04 8.68
CA TYR A 151 8.13 3.42 9.29
C TYR A 151 8.32 4.11 10.64
N GLU A 152 9.24 3.62 11.49
CA GLU A 152 9.54 4.26 12.79
C GLU A 152 9.98 5.72 12.62
N ARG A 153 10.82 6.02 11.63
CA ARG A 153 11.22 7.40 11.31
C ARG A 153 10.04 8.28 10.85
N ARG A 154 8.88 7.70 10.57
CA ARG A 154 7.63 8.39 10.16
C ARG A 154 6.57 8.40 11.25
N GLY A 155 6.96 8.04 12.46
CA GLY A 155 6.13 8.13 13.64
C GLY A 155 5.35 6.86 13.99
N TYR A 156 5.61 5.75 13.31
CA TYR A 156 5.04 4.46 13.68
C TYR A 156 5.82 3.86 14.84
N THR A 157 5.09 3.19 15.74
CA THR A 157 5.64 2.49 16.89
C THR A 157 5.41 0.99 16.73
N ARG A 158 6.44 0.21 16.99
CA ARG A 158 6.33 -1.25 17.10
C ARG A 158 5.56 -1.58 18.38
N THR A 159 4.50 -2.37 18.27
CA THR A 159 3.68 -2.73 19.42
C THR A 159 4.20 -3.99 20.15
N GLY A 160 5.03 -4.79 19.49
CA GLY A 160 5.40 -6.13 19.97
C GLY A 160 4.31 -7.17 19.75
N GLU A 161 3.15 -6.79 19.23
CA GLU A 161 2.08 -7.72 18.90
C GLU A 161 2.41 -8.45 17.59
N LEU A 162 2.58 -9.76 17.68
CA LEU A 162 2.93 -10.61 16.56
C LEU A 162 1.72 -11.42 16.11
N SER A 163 1.61 -11.61 14.80
CA SER A 163 0.66 -12.53 14.18
C SER A 163 1.38 -13.51 13.26
N ALA A 164 0.85 -14.73 13.17
CA ALA A 164 1.46 -15.79 12.40
C ALA A 164 1.42 -15.50 10.90
N PHE A 165 2.50 -15.86 10.20
CA PHE A 165 2.49 -15.94 8.74
C PHE A 165 1.59 -17.12 8.31
N PRO A 166 0.76 -16.97 7.25
CA PRO A 166 -0.16 -18.02 6.80
C PRO A 166 0.58 -19.11 5.99
N TYR A 167 1.40 -19.92 6.68
CA TYR A 167 2.07 -21.06 6.06
C TYR A 167 1.07 -22.03 5.44
N GLY A 168 1.41 -22.55 4.25
CA GLY A 168 0.55 -23.47 3.51
C GLY A 168 -0.49 -22.80 2.60
N ASP A 169 -0.60 -21.49 2.62
CA ASP A 169 -1.45 -20.73 1.70
C ASP A 169 -0.57 -19.95 0.68
N GLU A 170 -0.36 -20.55 -0.49
CA GLU A 170 0.49 -19.99 -1.54
C GLU A 170 -0.02 -18.66 -2.15
N ARG A 171 -1.25 -18.27 -1.86
CA ARG A 171 -1.78 -16.95 -2.26
C ARG A 171 -0.97 -15.80 -1.64
N PHE A 172 -0.32 -16.05 -0.51
CA PHE A 172 0.54 -15.09 0.21
C PHE A 172 2.03 -15.27 -0.09
N GLY A 173 2.38 -16.16 -1.02
CA GLY A 173 3.74 -16.50 -1.37
C GLY A 173 4.22 -17.82 -0.74
N ILE A 174 5.37 -18.28 -1.21
CA ILE A 174 6.01 -19.52 -0.76
C ILE A 174 7.16 -19.14 0.17
N PRO A 175 7.03 -19.35 1.49
CA PRO A 175 8.03 -18.92 2.45
C PRO A 175 9.34 -19.70 2.30
N GLN A 176 10.46 -18.99 2.36
CA GLN A 176 11.81 -19.54 2.27
C GLN A 176 12.45 -19.78 3.65
N ARG A 177 11.72 -19.48 4.71
CA ARG A 177 12.17 -19.71 6.09
C ARG A 177 10.97 -19.99 7.00
N PRO A 178 11.18 -20.75 8.12
CA PRO A 178 10.08 -21.22 8.97
C PRO A 178 9.65 -20.22 10.05
N ASP A 179 10.35 -19.11 10.21
CA ASP A 179 10.22 -18.18 11.34
C ASP A 179 9.61 -16.81 10.94
N LEU A 180 8.87 -16.75 9.83
CA LEU A 180 8.18 -15.54 9.42
C LEU A 180 7.00 -15.24 10.35
N ALA A 181 6.90 -13.98 10.75
CA ALA A 181 5.77 -13.45 11.50
C ALA A 181 5.55 -12.00 11.10
N PHE A 182 4.33 -11.51 11.29
CA PHE A 182 4.01 -10.09 11.16
C PHE A 182 4.05 -9.41 12.52
N GLU A 183 4.52 -8.19 12.56
CA GLU A 183 4.41 -7.31 13.72
C GLU A 183 3.49 -6.14 13.42
N LEU A 184 2.60 -5.84 14.36
CA LEU A 184 1.73 -4.67 14.29
C LEU A 184 2.51 -3.40 14.60
N LEU A 185 2.46 -2.44 13.68
CA LEU A 185 2.94 -1.07 13.85
C LEU A 185 1.74 -0.12 13.89
N VAL A 186 1.81 0.89 14.76
CA VAL A 186 0.72 1.85 14.97
C VAL A 186 1.26 3.27 14.99
N LYS A 187 0.52 4.19 14.38
CA LYS A 187 0.75 5.64 14.46
C LYS A 187 -0.55 6.35 14.81
N PRO A 188 -0.60 7.18 15.89
CA PRO A 188 -1.70 8.10 16.11
C PRO A 188 -1.79 9.13 14.99
N LEU A 189 -3.01 9.47 14.55
CA LEU A 189 -3.28 10.44 13.48
C LEU A 189 -3.83 11.77 13.97
N GLY A 190 -3.96 11.93 15.27
CA GLY A 190 -4.54 13.10 15.95
C GLY A 190 -3.91 14.43 15.62
#